data_d64f97087a27f8c9b5042ef2ef0454d7
#
_entry.id   d64f97087a27f8c9b5042ef2ef0454d7
#
_cell.length_a   1.000
_cell.length_b   1.000
_cell.length_c   1.000
_cell.angle_alpha   90.00
_cell.angle_beta   90.00
_cell.angle_gamma   90.00
#
_symmetry.space_group_name_H-M   'P 1'
#
loop_
_entity.id
_entity.type
_entity.pdbx_description
1 polymer ?
#
loop_
_entity_poly.entity_id
_entity_poly.type
_entity_poly.pdbx_seq_one_letter_code
_entity_poly.pdbx_strand_id
1 'polypeptide(L)'
;IPADIQICVSTIQRMYSILKGEELDEGAEEVPFEEYVTAESKAPKEVVYNEKYPPEFFDCIIVDECHRSIYNVWSQVLTYFDAFIIGLTATPDKRTFAFFDENVVSEYTREQAIVDGVNVGEDIFLIETDVTKNGARLMRQLIEYRDRLSRTMRWQQMDEDEDYSGAKKSKLDRDVVNPSQIRTVIRTFKENLFTVLFPNRKEMPKTLIFAKTDSHADDIIQI
;
A
#
# COMPACT_ATOMS: atom_id res chain seq x y z
N ILE A 1 -15.69 -21.73 14.10
CA ILE A 1 -15.16 -22.75 13.17
C ILE A 1 -15.67 -24.10 13.68
N PRO A 2 -16.34 -24.95 12.86
CA PRO A 2 -16.74 -26.30 13.26
C PRO A 2 -15.53 -27.17 13.58
N ALA A 3 -15.65 -28.07 14.55
CA ALA A 3 -14.53 -28.92 14.99
C ALA A 3 -14.11 -30.00 13.97
N ASP A 4 -14.97 -30.30 12.99
CA ASP A 4 -14.75 -31.30 11.94
C ASP A 4 -14.22 -30.71 10.64
N ILE A 5 -13.92 -29.40 10.62
CA ILE A 5 -13.41 -28.72 9.43
C ILE A 5 -11.96 -29.13 9.15
N GLN A 6 -11.66 -29.45 7.90
CA GLN A 6 -10.31 -29.78 7.47
C GLN A 6 -9.58 -28.61 6.80
N ILE A 7 -10.34 -27.66 6.22
CA ILE A 7 -9.78 -26.47 5.58
C ILE A 7 -10.59 -25.25 6.06
N CYS A 8 -9.87 -24.24 6.53
CA CYS A 8 -10.43 -22.95 6.91
C CYS A 8 -9.76 -21.85 6.08
N VAL A 9 -10.55 -21.04 5.38
CA VAL A 9 -10.06 -19.84 4.69
C VAL A 9 -10.57 -18.62 5.45
N SER A 10 -9.68 -17.76 5.87
CA SER A 10 -10.02 -16.61 6.70
C SER A 10 -9.05 -15.44 6.45
N THR A 11 -9.50 -14.23 6.74
CA THR A 11 -8.57 -13.10 6.92
C THR A 11 -7.88 -13.20 8.28
N ILE A 12 -6.70 -12.59 8.40
CA ILE A 12 -5.98 -12.58 9.68
C ILE A 12 -6.72 -11.79 10.75
N GLN A 13 -7.44 -10.73 10.36
CA GLN A 13 -8.29 -9.92 11.24
C GLN A 13 -9.42 -10.77 11.85
N ARG A 14 -10.10 -11.56 11.00
CA ARG A 14 -11.16 -12.46 11.44
C ARG A 14 -10.61 -13.54 12.39
N MET A 15 -9.46 -14.11 12.07
CA MET A 15 -8.83 -15.10 12.94
C MET A 15 -8.50 -14.51 14.33
N TYR A 16 -7.96 -13.28 14.35
CA TYR A 16 -7.70 -12.57 15.59
C TYR A 16 -8.96 -12.33 16.44
N SER A 17 -10.07 -11.87 15.82
CA SER A 17 -11.34 -11.67 16.52
C SER A 17 -11.92 -12.99 17.05
N ILE A 18 -11.80 -14.08 16.29
CA ILE A 18 -12.19 -15.41 16.72
C ILE A 18 -11.40 -15.85 17.96
N LEU A 19 -10.08 -15.65 17.97
CA LEU A 19 -9.23 -15.99 19.11
C LEU A 19 -9.59 -15.20 20.36
N LYS A 20 -10.00 -13.94 20.19
CA LYS A 20 -10.47 -13.10 21.30
C LYS A 20 -11.90 -13.40 21.75
N GLY A 21 -12.67 -14.14 20.96
CA GLY A 21 -14.10 -14.34 21.21
C GLY A 21 -14.95 -13.09 20.97
N GLU A 22 -14.45 -12.14 20.19
CA GLU A 22 -15.15 -10.92 19.80
C GLU A 22 -15.87 -11.14 18.46
N GLU A 23 -17.06 -10.54 18.29
CA GLU A 23 -17.70 -10.47 16.98
C GLU A 23 -16.92 -9.49 16.11
N LEU A 24 -16.65 -9.90 14.88
CA LEU A 24 -15.96 -9.04 13.93
C LEU A 24 -16.90 -7.91 13.48
N ASP A 25 -16.45 -6.69 13.59
CA ASP A 25 -17.10 -5.59 12.90
C ASP A 25 -16.87 -5.73 11.40
N GLU A 26 -17.94 -6.00 10.63
CA GLU A 26 -17.88 -6.17 9.16
C GLU A 26 -17.23 -4.95 8.48
N GLY A 27 -17.38 -3.74 9.05
CA GLY A 27 -16.72 -2.54 8.58
C GLY A 27 -15.20 -2.55 8.75
N ALA A 28 -14.67 -3.31 9.70
CA ALA A 28 -13.23 -3.43 9.93
C ALA A 28 -12.53 -4.34 8.91
N GLU A 29 -13.26 -5.23 8.23
CA GLU A 29 -12.70 -6.06 7.13
C GLU A 29 -12.45 -5.26 5.85
N GLU A 30 -13.21 -4.18 5.63
CA GLU A 30 -13.10 -3.32 4.43
C GLU A 30 -12.02 -2.24 4.58
N VAL A 31 -11.52 -2.01 5.81
CA VAL A 31 -10.46 -1.03 6.05
C VAL A 31 -9.13 -1.56 5.52
N PRO A 32 -8.43 -0.81 4.65
CA PRO A 32 -7.10 -1.20 4.19
C PRO A 32 -6.17 -1.49 5.38
N PHE A 33 -5.44 -2.59 5.30
CA PHE A 33 -4.50 -3.07 6.33
C PHE A 33 -3.61 -1.96 6.91
N GLU A 34 -3.17 -1.03 6.07
CA GLU A 34 -2.30 0.09 6.45
C GLU A 34 -3.02 1.15 7.31
N GLU A 35 -4.31 1.34 7.10
CA GLU A 35 -5.11 2.28 7.91
C GLU A 35 -5.50 1.67 9.26
N TYR A 36 -5.72 0.37 9.32
CA TYR A 36 -6.03 -0.34 10.55
C TYR A 36 -4.85 -0.32 11.53
N VAL A 37 -3.63 -0.46 11.02
CA VAL A 37 -2.39 -0.42 11.83
C VAL A 37 -2.08 0.99 12.36
N THR A 38 -2.51 2.05 11.67
CA THR A 38 -2.26 3.44 12.10
C THR A 38 -3.28 3.97 13.10
N ALA A 39 -4.49 3.41 13.16
CA ALA A 39 -5.58 3.91 14.00
C ALA A 39 -5.57 3.33 15.42
N GLU A 40 -5.13 2.11 15.64
CA GLU A 40 -5.13 1.45 16.95
C GLU A 40 -3.74 0.93 17.36
N SER A 41 -3.09 1.69 18.21
CA SER A 41 -1.94 1.35 19.05
C SER A 41 -0.71 0.69 18.39
N LYS A 42 0.43 1.31 18.62
CA LYS A 42 1.79 0.83 18.30
C LYS A 42 2.25 -0.42 19.06
N ALA A 43 1.40 -1.03 19.90
CA ALA A 43 1.72 -2.22 20.66
C ALA A 43 1.06 -3.45 20.05
N PRO A 44 1.77 -4.59 19.95
CA PRO A 44 1.18 -5.85 19.51
C PRO A 44 -0.01 -6.21 20.43
N LYS A 45 -1.13 -6.57 19.82
CA LYS A 45 -2.30 -7.01 20.59
C LYS A 45 -2.01 -8.43 21.09
N GLU A 46 -2.07 -8.62 22.41
CA GLU A 46 -1.76 -9.89 23.04
C GLU A 46 -2.83 -10.94 22.69
N VAL A 47 -2.41 -12.07 22.09
CA VAL A 47 -3.28 -13.22 21.84
C VAL A 47 -3.30 -14.07 23.09
N VAL A 48 -4.50 -14.24 23.68
CA VAL A 48 -4.70 -15.01 24.89
C VAL A 48 -5.14 -16.44 24.52
N TYR A 49 -4.77 -17.43 25.36
CA TYR A 49 -5.19 -18.82 25.19
C TYR A 49 -6.72 -18.93 25.02
N ASN A 50 -7.14 -19.66 24.00
CA ASN A 50 -8.53 -19.92 23.68
C ASN A 50 -8.81 -21.42 23.70
N GLU A 51 -9.61 -21.89 24.68
CA GLU A 51 -9.96 -23.32 24.83
C GLU A 51 -10.65 -23.90 23.60
N LYS A 52 -11.40 -23.10 22.86
CA LYS A 52 -12.13 -23.52 21.66
C LYS A 52 -11.24 -23.68 20.44
N TYR A 53 -10.15 -22.91 20.43
CA TYR A 53 -9.14 -22.93 19.37
C TYR A 53 -7.75 -22.95 20.00
N PRO A 54 -7.34 -24.08 20.57
CA PRO A 54 -6.03 -24.20 21.23
C PRO A 54 -4.89 -24.11 20.21
N PRO A 55 -3.64 -23.92 20.65
CA PRO A 55 -2.49 -23.80 19.75
C PRO A 55 -2.35 -24.94 18.73
N GLU A 56 -2.71 -26.14 19.10
CA GLU A 56 -2.66 -27.34 18.29
C GLU A 56 -3.89 -27.52 17.34
N PHE A 57 -4.74 -26.52 17.20
CA PHE A 57 -5.95 -26.62 16.40
C PHE A 57 -5.70 -26.76 14.89
N PHE A 58 -4.64 -26.16 14.39
CA PHE A 58 -4.21 -26.26 12.98
C PHE A 58 -2.84 -26.93 12.89
N ASP A 59 -2.70 -27.88 11.96
CA ASP A 59 -1.43 -28.53 11.64
C ASP A 59 -0.59 -27.69 10.65
N CYS A 60 -1.24 -26.92 9.78
CA CYS A 60 -0.61 -26.14 8.74
C CYS A 60 -1.35 -24.82 8.49
N ILE A 61 -0.60 -23.76 8.34
CA ILE A 61 -1.09 -22.42 8.01
C ILE A 61 -0.40 -21.95 6.73
N ILE A 62 -1.20 -21.61 5.71
CA ILE A 62 -0.71 -21.03 4.47
C ILE A 62 -1.07 -19.54 4.49
N VAL A 63 -0.05 -18.68 4.38
CA VAL A 63 -0.21 -17.23 4.45
C VAL A 63 0.11 -16.64 3.08
N ASP A 64 -0.92 -16.16 2.40
CA ASP A 64 -0.74 -15.41 1.17
C ASP A 64 -0.34 -13.97 1.47
N GLU A 65 0.48 -13.36 0.61
CA GLU A 65 1.08 -12.04 0.83
C GLU A 65 1.72 -11.91 2.22
N CYS A 66 2.47 -12.94 2.62
CA CYS A 66 2.97 -13.09 3.99
C CYS A 66 3.82 -11.91 4.46
N HIS A 67 4.50 -11.20 3.54
CA HIS A 67 5.26 -9.99 3.86
C HIS A 67 4.44 -8.89 4.55
N ARG A 68 3.10 -8.94 4.49
CA ARG A 68 2.19 -8.02 5.21
C ARG A 68 1.81 -8.53 6.60
N SER A 69 1.69 -9.84 6.76
CA SER A 69 1.09 -10.48 7.93
C SER A 69 2.09 -10.89 9.01
N ILE A 70 3.36 -11.13 8.63
CA ILE A 70 4.41 -11.58 9.57
C ILE A 70 4.96 -10.45 10.44
N TYR A 71 4.53 -9.21 10.23
CA TYR A 71 4.97 -8.05 11.00
C TYR A 71 3.85 -7.47 11.84
N ASN A 72 4.25 -6.67 12.81
CA ASN A 72 3.34 -5.91 13.66
C ASN A 72 2.42 -6.80 14.51
N VAL A 73 1.20 -6.33 14.65
CA VAL A 73 0.16 -6.85 15.52
C VAL A 73 -0.26 -8.28 15.15
N TRP A 74 -0.15 -8.64 13.87
CA TRP A 74 -0.69 -9.89 13.33
C TRP A 74 0.25 -11.09 13.44
N SER A 75 1.55 -10.85 13.60
CA SER A 75 2.52 -11.94 13.78
C SER A 75 2.16 -12.87 14.95
N GLN A 76 1.54 -12.31 16.01
CA GLN A 76 1.11 -13.09 17.17
C GLN A 76 0.02 -14.11 16.84
N VAL A 77 -0.86 -13.83 15.86
CA VAL A 77 -1.87 -14.80 15.42
C VAL A 77 -1.20 -16.01 14.78
N LEU A 78 -0.17 -15.76 13.96
CA LEU A 78 0.56 -16.83 13.29
C LEU A 78 1.40 -17.64 14.27
N THR A 79 2.05 -16.99 15.23
CA THR A 79 2.88 -17.65 16.25
C THR A 79 2.09 -18.26 17.40
N TYR A 80 0.78 -17.97 17.49
CA TYR A 80 -0.09 -18.58 18.49
C TYR A 80 -0.30 -20.07 18.25
N PHE A 81 -0.43 -20.49 16.97
CA PHE A 81 -0.65 -21.88 16.63
C PHE A 81 0.67 -22.64 16.51
N ASP A 82 0.69 -23.87 17.05
CA ASP A 82 1.77 -24.82 16.87
C ASP A 82 1.62 -25.56 15.53
N ALA A 83 1.84 -24.82 14.45
CA ALA A 83 1.57 -25.28 13.08
C ALA A 83 2.75 -25.02 12.15
N PHE A 84 2.89 -25.82 11.11
CA PHE A 84 3.79 -25.49 10.01
C PHE A 84 3.29 -24.27 9.26
N ILE A 85 4.14 -23.24 9.09
CA ILE A 85 3.77 -22.01 8.40
C ILE A 85 4.41 -22.00 7.02
N ILE A 86 3.59 -21.87 5.97
CA ILE A 86 4.02 -21.69 4.58
C ILE A 86 3.67 -20.26 4.17
N GLY A 87 4.68 -19.47 3.89
CA GLY A 87 4.51 -18.10 3.40
C GLY A 87 4.60 -18.02 1.88
N LEU A 88 3.63 -17.37 1.24
CA LEU A 88 3.64 -17.04 -0.19
C LEU A 88 3.79 -15.53 -0.32
N THR A 89 4.68 -15.07 -1.21
CA THR A 89 4.87 -13.65 -1.48
C THR A 89 5.56 -13.42 -2.81
N ALA A 90 5.14 -12.40 -3.54
CA ALA A 90 5.80 -11.92 -4.74
C ALA A 90 6.94 -10.93 -4.44
N THR A 91 6.98 -10.36 -3.23
CA THR A 91 7.91 -9.28 -2.83
C THR A 91 8.54 -9.55 -1.47
N PRO A 92 9.34 -10.64 -1.33
CA PRO A 92 10.01 -10.93 -0.08
C PRO A 92 11.05 -9.84 0.24
N ASP A 93 11.13 -9.44 1.50
CA ASP A 93 12.18 -8.56 2.01
C ASP A 93 13.06 -9.31 3.04
N LYS A 94 14.10 -8.65 3.53
CA LYS A 94 15.02 -9.23 4.52
C LYS A 94 14.30 -9.72 5.79
N ARG A 95 13.22 -9.08 6.18
CA ARG A 95 12.44 -9.45 7.36
C ARG A 95 11.60 -10.70 7.08
N THR A 96 11.07 -10.82 5.84
CA THR A 96 10.37 -12.02 5.39
C THR A 96 11.30 -13.24 5.48
N PHE A 97 12.50 -13.15 4.94
CA PHE A 97 13.50 -14.21 5.05
C PHE A 97 13.84 -14.53 6.51
N ALA A 98 14.05 -13.52 7.35
CA ALA A 98 14.35 -13.72 8.76
C ALA A 98 13.23 -14.41 9.54
N PHE A 99 11.95 -14.13 9.24
CA PHE A 99 10.80 -14.79 9.89
C PHE A 99 10.75 -16.29 9.58
N PHE A 100 11.14 -16.69 8.39
CA PHE A 100 11.18 -18.10 7.94
C PHE A 100 12.57 -18.73 8.07
N ASP A 101 13.48 -18.18 8.88
CA ASP A 101 14.84 -18.68 9.08
C ASP A 101 15.60 -18.92 7.76
N GLU A 102 15.39 -18.05 6.77
CA GLU A 102 15.94 -18.14 5.41
C GLU A 102 15.56 -19.41 4.65
N ASN A 103 14.56 -20.15 5.11
CA ASN A 103 14.10 -21.40 4.50
C ASN A 103 13.23 -21.13 3.26
N VAL A 104 13.88 -20.91 2.12
CA VAL A 104 13.20 -20.74 0.82
C VAL A 104 13.02 -22.10 0.17
N VAL A 105 11.78 -22.56 0.11
CA VAL A 105 11.42 -23.87 -0.45
C VAL A 105 11.33 -23.85 -1.98
N SER A 106 10.81 -22.74 -2.53
CA SER A 106 10.64 -22.55 -3.99
C SER A 106 10.70 -21.07 -4.32
N GLU A 107 11.33 -20.76 -5.44
CA GLU A 107 11.39 -19.40 -5.97
C GLU A 107 11.13 -19.44 -7.48
N TYR A 108 10.31 -18.50 -7.97
CA TYR A 108 10.10 -18.26 -9.39
C TYR A 108 10.28 -16.77 -9.64
N THR A 109 11.50 -16.42 -10.08
CA THR A 109 11.88 -15.01 -10.18
C THR A 109 11.14 -14.32 -11.34
N ARG A 110 11.08 -12.98 -11.25
CA ARG A 110 10.51 -12.16 -12.31
C ARG A 110 11.27 -12.33 -13.63
N GLU A 111 12.58 -12.45 -13.58
CA GLU A 111 13.44 -12.67 -14.75
C GLU A 111 13.11 -14.02 -15.41
N GLN A 112 12.91 -15.08 -14.64
CA GLN A 112 12.45 -16.36 -15.15
C GLN A 112 11.07 -16.26 -15.81
N ALA A 113 10.14 -15.55 -15.16
CA ALA A 113 8.80 -15.34 -15.70
C ALA A 113 8.80 -14.54 -17.03
N ILE A 114 9.73 -13.63 -17.22
CA ILE A 114 9.93 -12.91 -18.50
C ILE A 114 10.51 -13.85 -19.55
N VAL A 115 11.51 -14.66 -19.21
CA VAL A 115 12.10 -15.64 -20.15
C VAL A 115 11.08 -16.68 -20.58
N ASP A 116 10.23 -17.13 -19.67
CA ASP A 116 9.16 -18.11 -19.93
C ASP A 116 7.95 -17.48 -20.66
N GLY A 117 7.95 -16.17 -20.90
CA GLY A 117 6.86 -15.46 -21.56
C GLY A 117 5.59 -15.32 -20.72
N VAL A 118 5.64 -15.57 -19.42
CA VAL A 118 4.53 -15.37 -18.47
C VAL A 118 4.38 -13.90 -18.12
N ASN A 119 5.50 -13.20 -17.93
CA ASN A 119 5.55 -11.76 -17.73
C ASN A 119 6.22 -11.06 -18.93
N VAL A 120 6.00 -9.76 -19.00
CA VAL A 120 6.70 -8.87 -19.96
C VAL A 120 7.68 -7.98 -19.20
N GLY A 121 8.75 -7.61 -19.87
CA GLY A 121 9.65 -6.56 -19.37
C GLY A 121 8.97 -5.20 -19.31
N GLU A 122 9.50 -4.29 -18.52
CA GLU A 122 9.08 -2.89 -18.46
C GLU A 122 10.23 -1.95 -18.79
N ASP A 123 9.83 -0.80 -19.33
CA ASP A 123 10.68 0.37 -19.43
C ASP A 123 10.24 1.39 -18.38
N ILE A 124 11.16 1.83 -17.54
CA ILE A 124 10.87 2.78 -16.47
C ILE A 124 11.35 4.17 -16.89
N PHE A 125 10.42 5.12 -16.98
CA PHE A 125 10.70 6.52 -17.28
C PHE A 125 10.37 7.38 -16.06
N LEU A 126 11.30 8.25 -15.69
CA LEU A 126 11.13 9.17 -14.57
C LEU A 126 10.88 10.59 -15.11
N ILE A 127 9.79 11.22 -14.69
CA ILE A 127 9.53 12.63 -14.93
C ILE A 127 9.93 13.38 -13.66
N GLU A 128 11.04 14.10 -13.72
CA GLU A 128 11.50 14.97 -12.64
C GLU A 128 11.11 16.41 -12.90
N THR A 129 10.50 17.04 -11.91
CA THR A 129 10.26 18.48 -11.90
C THR A 129 11.15 19.13 -10.81
N ASP A 130 11.40 20.42 -10.92
CA ASP A 130 12.17 21.13 -9.87
C ASP A 130 11.54 20.97 -8.49
N VAL A 131 10.21 20.93 -8.44
CA VAL A 131 9.43 20.69 -7.22
C VAL A 131 9.65 19.28 -6.68
N THR A 132 9.62 18.25 -7.54
CA THR A 132 9.85 16.88 -7.10
C THR A 132 11.31 16.64 -6.69
N LYS A 133 12.25 17.34 -7.29
CA LYS A 133 13.68 17.22 -6.99
C LYS A 133 14.08 17.98 -5.73
N ASN A 134 13.69 19.23 -5.64
CA ASN A 134 14.19 20.18 -4.64
C ASN A 134 13.17 20.54 -3.54
N GLY A 135 11.90 20.14 -3.72
CA GLY A 135 10.78 20.64 -2.93
C GLY A 135 10.30 22.00 -3.43
N ALA A 136 9.35 22.59 -2.76
CA ALA A 136 8.85 23.92 -3.06
C ALA A 136 8.83 24.78 -1.79
N ARG A 137 9.29 26.02 -1.91
CA ARG A 137 9.07 27.05 -0.91
C ARG A 137 7.89 27.90 -1.36
N LEU A 138 6.80 27.81 -0.60
CA LEU A 138 5.61 28.62 -0.86
C LEU A 138 5.73 29.91 -0.06
N MET A 139 5.74 31.05 -0.78
CA MET A 139 5.70 32.36 -0.15
C MET A 139 4.30 32.63 0.40
N ARG A 140 4.20 33.48 1.39
CA ARG A 140 2.95 33.96 1.99
C ARG A 140 1.96 34.38 0.92
N GLN A 141 0.94 33.57 0.70
CA GLN A 141 -0.11 33.79 -0.29
C GLN A 141 -1.39 33.06 0.08
N LEU A 142 -2.48 33.37 -0.60
CA LEU A 142 -3.69 32.56 -0.54
C LEU A 142 -3.44 31.23 -1.23
N ILE A 143 -3.58 30.15 -0.47
CA ILE A 143 -3.45 28.78 -0.96
C ILE A 143 -4.79 28.08 -0.92
N GLU A 144 -5.04 27.32 -1.94
CA GLU A 144 -6.22 26.48 -2.02
C GLU A 144 -5.94 25.17 -1.28
N TYR A 145 -6.63 24.98 -0.16
CA TYR A 145 -6.62 23.71 0.57
C TYR A 145 -7.88 22.93 0.26
N ARG A 146 -7.73 21.65 0.01
CA ARG A 146 -8.84 20.75 -0.13
C ARG A 146 -9.01 19.95 1.16
N ASP A 147 -10.21 20.01 1.74
CA ASP A 147 -10.56 19.18 2.88
C ASP A 147 -10.66 17.71 2.45
N ARG A 148 -9.95 16.83 3.14
CA ARG A 148 -9.80 15.41 2.77
C ARG A 148 -11.12 14.64 2.85
N LEU A 149 -11.97 14.94 3.83
CA LEU A 149 -13.22 14.21 4.10
C LEU A 149 -14.39 14.78 3.30
N SER A 150 -14.55 16.09 3.32
CA SER A 150 -15.68 16.76 2.67
C SER A 150 -15.43 17.07 1.19
N ARG A 151 -14.19 16.94 0.70
CA ARG A 151 -13.73 17.34 -0.64
C ARG A 151 -14.01 18.81 -0.98
N THR A 152 -14.31 19.61 0.01
CA THR A 152 -14.57 21.04 -0.16
C THR A 152 -13.27 21.82 -0.28
N MET A 153 -13.25 22.77 -1.19
CA MET A 153 -12.13 23.69 -1.37
C MET A 153 -12.21 24.83 -0.37
N ARG A 154 -11.11 25.12 0.29
CA ARG A 154 -10.99 26.26 1.21
C ARG A 154 -9.78 27.09 0.82
N TRP A 155 -9.96 28.39 0.77
CA TRP A 155 -8.87 29.33 0.64
C TRP A 155 -8.36 29.68 2.03
N GLN A 156 -7.10 29.43 2.27
CA GLN A 156 -6.45 29.78 3.51
C GLN A 156 -5.27 30.71 3.22
N GLN A 157 -5.22 31.80 3.93
CA GLN A 157 -4.04 32.67 3.90
C GLN A 157 -2.94 32.04 4.75
N MET A 158 -1.78 31.84 4.16
CA MET A 158 -0.61 31.45 4.93
C MET A 158 -0.09 32.66 5.69
N ASP A 159 0.12 32.49 6.99
CA ASP A 159 0.64 33.55 7.85
C ASP A 159 2.17 33.70 7.71
N GLU A 160 2.86 32.61 7.34
CA GLU A 160 4.31 32.56 7.13
C GLU A 160 4.66 31.80 5.85
N ASP A 161 5.88 31.99 5.34
CA ASP A 161 6.41 31.18 4.25
C ASP A 161 6.61 29.74 4.69
N GLU A 162 6.04 28.80 3.97
CA GLU A 162 6.26 27.37 4.24
C GLU A 162 7.25 26.74 3.27
N ASP A 163 8.16 25.97 3.83
CA ASP A 163 9.15 25.19 3.07
C ASP A 163 8.72 23.73 3.01
N TYR A 164 8.37 23.28 1.81
CA TYR A 164 8.01 21.88 1.49
C TYR A 164 9.21 21.08 0.99
N SER A 165 10.40 21.35 1.53
CA SER A 165 11.58 20.53 1.31
C SER A 165 11.73 19.41 2.35
N GLY A 166 12.62 18.46 2.11
CA GLY A 166 12.89 17.36 3.04
C GLY A 166 11.65 16.54 3.42
N ALA A 167 11.39 16.37 4.70
CA ALA A 167 10.28 15.55 5.21
C ALA A 167 8.87 16.10 4.86
N LYS A 168 8.75 17.42 4.67
CA LYS A 168 7.47 18.03 4.26
C LYS A 168 7.15 17.88 2.77
N LYS A 169 8.12 17.48 1.96
CA LYS A 169 7.95 17.27 0.52
C LYS A 169 6.83 16.28 0.18
N SER A 170 6.61 15.27 1.03
CA SER A 170 5.55 14.28 0.86
C SER A 170 4.14 14.84 1.03
N LYS A 171 3.98 16.04 1.63
CA LYS A 171 2.69 16.72 1.80
C LYS A 171 2.26 17.50 0.56
N LEU A 172 3.21 17.80 -0.33
CA LEU A 172 2.90 18.46 -1.59
C LEU A 172 2.02 17.55 -2.45
N ASP A 173 0.99 18.09 -3.08
CA ASP A 173 -0.07 17.40 -3.83
C ASP A 173 -0.97 16.47 -2.99
N ARG A 174 -0.71 16.36 -1.69
CA ARG A 174 -1.59 15.64 -0.76
C ARG A 174 -2.49 16.62 0.00
N ASP A 175 -1.88 17.60 0.64
CA ASP A 175 -2.57 18.60 1.48
C ASP A 175 -2.66 19.95 0.74
N VAL A 176 -1.69 20.23 -0.14
CA VAL A 176 -1.64 21.43 -0.98
C VAL A 176 -1.65 21.03 -2.44
N VAL A 177 -2.66 21.47 -3.16
CA VAL A 177 -2.80 21.23 -4.60
C VAL A 177 -1.80 22.08 -5.38
N ASN A 178 -0.99 21.44 -6.22
CA ASN A 178 -0.10 22.13 -7.15
C ASN A 178 -0.49 21.86 -8.62
N PRO A 179 -1.49 22.59 -9.16
CA PRO A 179 -1.96 22.41 -10.53
C PRO A 179 -0.85 22.58 -11.58
N SER A 180 0.13 23.43 -11.28
CA SER A 180 1.25 23.68 -12.19
C SER A 180 2.15 22.46 -12.34
N GLN A 181 2.40 21.74 -11.25
CA GLN A 181 3.17 20.49 -11.26
C GLN A 181 2.40 19.39 -12.00
N ILE A 182 1.11 19.21 -11.71
CA ILE A 182 0.26 18.22 -12.37
C ILE A 182 0.25 18.49 -13.89
N ARG A 183 0.04 19.75 -14.32
CA ARG A 183 0.10 20.14 -15.73
C ARG A 183 1.45 19.83 -16.37
N THR A 184 2.54 20.08 -15.67
CA THR A 184 3.89 19.78 -16.18
C THR A 184 4.06 18.30 -16.40
N VAL A 185 3.67 17.45 -15.46
CA VAL A 185 3.76 15.98 -15.58
C VAL A 185 2.91 15.49 -16.75
N ILE A 186 1.63 15.90 -16.83
CA ILE A 186 0.72 15.47 -17.90
C ILE A 186 1.20 15.96 -19.26
N ARG A 187 1.69 17.19 -19.36
CA ARG A 187 2.25 17.74 -20.61
C ARG A 187 3.48 16.95 -21.05
N THR A 188 4.43 16.72 -20.15
CA THR A 188 5.65 15.96 -20.46
C THR A 188 5.31 14.54 -20.90
N PHE A 189 4.37 13.89 -20.24
CA PHE A 189 3.86 12.58 -20.68
C PHE A 189 3.29 12.65 -22.10
N LYS A 190 2.39 13.60 -22.37
CA LYS A 190 1.75 13.77 -23.67
C LYS A 190 2.75 14.05 -24.80
N GLU A 191 3.71 14.92 -24.57
CA GLU A 191 4.74 15.31 -25.55
C GLU A 191 5.66 14.13 -25.90
N ASN A 192 5.94 13.26 -24.94
CA ASN A 192 6.83 12.11 -25.14
C ASN A 192 6.09 10.81 -25.48
N LEU A 193 4.76 10.80 -25.46
CA LEU A 193 3.96 9.60 -25.60
C LEU A 193 4.27 8.81 -26.88
N PHE A 194 4.28 9.47 -28.04
CA PHE A 194 4.48 8.84 -29.34
C PHE A 194 5.90 9.06 -29.92
N THR A 195 6.75 9.75 -29.19
CA THR A 195 8.13 10.02 -29.61
C THR A 195 9.15 9.17 -28.88
N VAL A 196 8.93 8.97 -27.57
CA VAL A 196 9.85 8.26 -26.69
C VAL A 196 9.22 7.01 -26.10
N LEU A 197 8.00 7.14 -25.51
CA LEU A 197 7.39 6.04 -24.76
C LEU A 197 6.83 4.95 -25.70
N PHE A 198 6.13 5.34 -26.75
CA PHE A 198 5.49 4.43 -27.70
C PHE A 198 5.69 4.90 -29.14
N PRO A 199 6.93 4.93 -29.66
CA PRO A 199 7.23 5.52 -30.98
C PRO A 199 6.53 4.81 -32.15
N ASN A 200 6.09 3.58 -31.98
CA ASN A 200 5.41 2.80 -33.02
C ASN A 200 3.88 2.81 -32.90
N ARG A 201 3.31 3.58 -31.94
CA ARG A 201 1.86 3.70 -31.75
C ARG A 201 1.35 5.03 -32.28
N LYS A 202 0.10 5.00 -32.77
CA LYS A 202 -0.65 6.19 -33.19
C LYS A 202 -1.80 6.51 -32.23
N GLU A 203 -2.20 5.54 -31.42
CA GLU A 203 -3.30 5.67 -30.47
C GLU A 203 -2.76 5.57 -29.05
N MET A 204 -3.40 6.29 -28.15
CA MET A 204 -3.06 6.26 -26.72
C MET A 204 -3.19 4.83 -26.17
N PRO A 205 -2.15 4.28 -25.55
CA PRO A 205 -2.25 2.99 -24.88
C PRO A 205 -3.21 3.06 -23.69
N LYS A 206 -3.73 1.92 -23.28
CA LYS A 206 -4.47 1.84 -22.02
C LYS A 206 -3.54 2.28 -20.89
N THR A 207 -3.92 3.35 -20.19
CA THR A 207 -3.09 4.02 -19.21
C THR A 207 -3.79 4.01 -17.86
N LEU A 208 -3.08 3.56 -16.82
CA LEU A 208 -3.52 3.63 -15.45
C LEU A 208 -2.65 4.66 -14.72
N ILE A 209 -3.28 5.60 -14.03
CA ILE A 209 -2.62 6.65 -13.26
C ILE A 209 -2.94 6.46 -11.79
N PHE A 210 -1.91 6.26 -10.96
CA PHE A 210 -2.04 6.22 -9.51
C PHE A 210 -1.87 7.63 -8.94
N ALA A 211 -2.91 8.11 -8.29
CA ALA A 211 -2.89 9.36 -7.55
C ALA A 211 -2.61 9.12 -6.06
N LYS A 212 -2.16 10.14 -5.33
CA LYS A 212 -1.91 10.04 -3.89
C LYS A 212 -3.18 9.90 -3.05
N THR A 213 -4.27 10.53 -3.52
CA THR A 213 -5.59 10.53 -2.89
C THR A 213 -6.67 10.65 -3.96
N ASP A 214 -7.93 10.37 -3.62
CA ASP A 214 -9.06 10.57 -4.53
C ASP A 214 -9.15 12.02 -5.01
N SER A 215 -8.92 12.97 -4.10
CA SER A 215 -8.91 14.40 -4.45
C SER A 215 -7.82 14.73 -5.47
N HIS A 216 -6.64 14.10 -5.36
CA HIS A 216 -5.57 14.27 -6.33
C HIS A 216 -5.94 13.64 -7.68
N ALA A 217 -6.69 12.52 -7.69
CA ALA A 217 -7.23 11.94 -8.93
C ALA A 217 -8.20 12.89 -9.61
N ASP A 218 -9.10 13.52 -8.87
CA ASP A 218 -10.02 14.53 -9.39
C ASP A 218 -9.26 15.73 -10.01
N ASP A 219 -8.19 16.19 -9.37
CA ASP A 219 -7.34 17.26 -9.89
C ASP A 219 -6.68 16.90 -11.21
N ILE A 220 -6.18 15.66 -11.33
CA ILE A 220 -5.58 15.15 -12.57
C ILE A 220 -6.60 15.10 -13.71
N ILE A 221 -7.85 14.73 -13.42
CA ILE A 221 -8.93 14.65 -14.42
C ILE A 221 -9.34 16.03 -14.91
N GLN A 222 -9.29 17.04 -14.05
CA GLN A 222 -9.71 18.41 -14.38
C GLN A 222 -8.66 19.21 -15.17
N ILE A 223 -7.42 18.78 -15.22
CA ILE A 223 -6.31 19.42 -15.92
C ILE A 223 -6.15 18.89 -17.36
#